data_7c07c2c03b1d2fbd6adb823af1057adf
#
_entry.id   7c07c2c03b1d2fbd6adb823af1057adf
#
_cell.length_a   1.000
_cell.length_b   1.000
_cell.length_c   1.000
_cell.angle_alpha   90.00
_cell.angle_beta   90.00
_cell.angle_gamma   90.00
#
_symmetry.space_group_name_H-M   'P 1'
#
loop_
_entity.id
_entity.type
_entity.pdbx_description
1 polymer ?
#
loop_
_entity_poly.entity_id
_entity_poly.type
_entity_poly.pdbx_seq_one_letter_code
_entity_poly.pdbx_strand_id
1 'polypeptide(L)'
;ALGAAYPVLRQMLDEDNFRPLARTYWLAHPPQTGDMACWGGGLADFIARTPQLSEEPCLPDVARVEWLLHRLAFAADGVQDPASLALLAAAGADDVSLVLSPDAACIASPWPVVSLVQAHLAGEPAFEAAAAKLAARTAETALVWRDGLRPRVREALPGEPDFVAALQRGASLAAALAVAPQLDFQAWLGPAYHGGLVLGAQKHTITRSSP
;
A
#
# COMPACT_ATOMS: atom_id res chain seq x y z
N ALA A 1 -3.22 13.45 16.70
CA ALA A 1 -3.02 12.08 16.21
C ALA A 1 -3.61 11.93 14.79
N LEU A 2 -4.96 11.95 14.58
CA LEU A 2 -5.57 11.71 13.27
C LEU A 2 -5.01 12.62 12.16
N GLY A 3 -4.87 13.92 12.39
CA GLY A 3 -4.33 14.82 11.36
C GLY A 3 -2.88 14.53 10.94
N ALA A 4 -2.11 13.80 11.75
CA ALA A 4 -0.78 13.32 11.39
C ALA A 4 -0.84 12.02 10.58
N ALA A 5 -1.83 11.16 10.86
CA ALA A 5 -2.04 9.91 10.14
C ALA A 5 -2.74 10.12 8.77
N TYR A 6 -3.50 11.21 8.64
CA TYR A 6 -4.37 11.51 7.50
C TYR A 6 -4.15 12.94 6.96
N PRO A 7 -2.92 13.30 6.55
CA PRO A 7 -2.63 14.65 6.06
C PRO A 7 -3.33 14.99 4.74
N VAL A 8 -3.52 14.02 3.84
CA VAL A 8 -4.22 14.24 2.56
C VAL A 8 -5.71 14.40 2.79
N LEU A 9 -6.31 13.51 3.56
CA LEU A 9 -7.72 13.60 3.91
C LEU A 9 -8.07 14.95 4.57
N ARG A 10 -7.17 15.44 5.46
CA ARG A 10 -7.33 16.75 6.10
C ARG A 10 -7.25 17.90 5.08
N GLN A 11 -6.40 17.80 4.06
CA GLN A 11 -6.33 18.80 3.00
C GLN A 11 -7.56 18.75 2.07
N MET A 12 -8.05 17.54 1.73
CA MET A 12 -9.22 17.37 0.88
C MET A 12 -10.52 17.88 1.53
N LEU A 13 -10.66 17.68 2.84
CA LEU A 13 -11.85 18.10 3.60
C LEU A 13 -11.77 19.52 4.12
N ASP A 14 -10.61 20.17 4.09
CA ASP A 14 -10.24 21.35 4.87
C ASP A 14 -10.31 21.16 6.42
N GLU A 15 -9.82 22.15 7.16
CA GLU A 15 -9.75 22.05 8.62
C GLU A 15 -11.14 22.10 9.28
N ASP A 16 -12.06 22.86 8.70
CA ASP A 16 -13.40 23.09 9.26
C ASP A 16 -14.28 21.84 9.16
N ASN A 17 -14.08 21.02 8.14
CA ASN A 17 -14.77 19.75 7.94
C ASN A 17 -14.02 18.56 8.60
N PHE A 18 -12.69 18.56 8.54
CA PHE A 18 -11.89 17.47 9.13
C PHE A 18 -12.01 17.44 10.67
N ARG A 19 -12.02 18.58 11.34
CA ARG A 19 -12.08 18.65 12.80
C ARG A 19 -13.37 18.07 13.40
N PRO A 20 -14.59 18.39 12.90
CA PRO A 20 -15.81 17.72 13.32
C PRO A 20 -15.81 16.21 13.05
N LEU A 21 -15.32 15.78 11.88
CA LEU A 21 -15.17 14.35 11.55
C LEU A 21 -14.29 13.63 12.58
N ALA A 22 -13.11 14.18 12.84
CA ALA A 22 -12.15 13.63 13.80
C ALA A 22 -12.74 13.55 15.22
N ARG A 23 -13.51 14.57 15.65
CA ARG A 23 -14.19 14.58 16.94
C ARG A 23 -15.27 13.51 17.02
N THR A 24 -16.10 13.39 15.98
CA THR A 24 -17.18 12.39 15.93
C THR A 24 -16.60 10.97 15.95
N TYR A 25 -15.53 10.75 15.17
CA TYR A 25 -14.80 9.48 15.17
C TYR A 25 -14.22 9.16 16.55
N TRP A 26 -13.60 10.13 17.23
CA TRP A 26 -13.06 9.95 18.59
C TRP A 26 -14.15 9.51 19.58
N LEU A 27 -15.31 10.14 19.53
CA LEU A 27 -16.43 9.83 20.44
C LEU A 27 -17.01 8.43 20.17
N ALA A 28 -17.05 8.02 18.89
CA ALA A 28 -17.57 6.72 18.51
C ALA A 28 -16.54 5.58 18.70
N HIS A 29 -15.26 5.88 18.55
CA HIS A 29 -14.15 4.91 18.58
C HIS A 29 -12.99 5.45 19.44
N PRO A 30 -13.15 5.58 20.76
CA PRO A 30 -12.09 6.07 21.62
C PRO A 30 -10.89 5.12 21.62
N PRO A 31 -9.65 5.64 21.75
CA PRO A 31 -8.47 4.80 21.79
C PRO A 31 -8.54 3.82 22.97
N GLN A 32 -8.22 2.56 22.71
CA GLN A 32 -8.23 1.50 23.72
C GLN A 32 -6.88 1.38 24.46
N THR A 33 -5.84 1.98 23.91
CA THR A 33 -4.48 1.98 24.46
C THR A 33 -3.93 3.40 24.47
N GLY A 34 -2.84 3.63 25.23
CA GLY A 34 -2.14 4.91 25.23
C GLY A 34 -1.33 5.19 23.96
N ASP A 35 -1.17 4.21 23.09
CA ASP A 35 -0.45 4.36 21.82
C ASP A 35 -1.37 4.97 20.74
N MET A 36 -1.24 6.27 20.58
CA MET A 36 -2.00 7.03 19.59
C MET A 36 -1.56 6.79 18.15
N ALA A 37 -0.39 6.19 17.91
CA ALA A 37 0.05 5.83 16.56
C ALA A 37 -0.73 4.62 16.01
N CYS A 38 -1.23 3.77 16.89
CA CYS A 38 -2.06 2.62 16.53
C CYS A 38 -3.56 2.95 16.44
N TRP A 39 -3.96 4.18 16.78
CA TRP A 39 -5.37 4.60 16.77
C TRP A 39 -5.72 5.37 15.51
N GLY A 40 -6.81 4.99 14.87
CA GLY A 40 -7.33 5.66 13.67
C GLY A 40 -7.64 4.71 12.50
N GLY A 41 -7.22 3.45 12.55
CA GLY A 41 -7.35 2.51 11.43
C GLY A 41 -8.78 2.25 10.94
N GLY A 42 -9.78 2.49 11.77
CA GLY A 42 -11.19 2.38 11.41
C GLY A 42 -11.79 3.62 10.75
N LEU A 43 -11.02 4.70 10.53
CA LEU A 43 -11.55 5.96 10.00
C LEU A 43 -12.11 5.80 8.59
N ALA A 44 -11.47 5.01 7.73
CA ALA A 44 -11.95 4.75 6.37
C ALA A 44 -13.37 4.15 6.37
N ASP A 45 -13.61 3.16 7.20
CA ASP A 45 -14.93 2.52 7.32
C ASP A 45 -15.95 3.43 8.00
N PHE A 46 -15.51 4.30 8.91
CA PHE A 46 -16.35 5.31 9.50
C PHE A 46 -16.81 6.35 8.46
N ILE A 47 -15.89 6.85 7.62
CA ILE A 47 -16.22 7.76 6.52
C ILE A 47 -17.21 7.11 5.55
N ALA A 48 -16.98 5.85 5.14
CA ALA A 48 -17.84 5.13 4.22
C ALA A 48 -19.29 4.99 4.72
N ARG A 49 -19.50 5.05 6.06
CA ARG A 49 -20.83 4.98 6.69
C ARG A 49 -21.37 6.35 7.11
N THR A 50 -20.65 7.43 6.84
CA THR A 50 -21.05 8.79 7.22
C THR A 50 -21.87 9.43 6.09
N PRO A 51 -23.21 9.61 6.24
CA PRO A 51 -24.06 10.11 5.14
C PRO A 51 -23.65 11.47 4.60
N GLN A 52 -23.09 12.34 5.45
CA GLN A 52 -22.64 13.69 5.10
C GLN A 52 -21.45 13.68 4.12
N LEU A 53 -20.75 12.55 3.98
CA LEU A 53 -19.59 12.38 3.09
C LEU A 53 -19.91 11.49 1.87
N SER A 54 -21.18 11.16 1.64
CA SER A 54 -21.60 10.30 0.52
C SER A 54 -21.31 10.90 -0.86
N GLU A 55 -21.23 12.23 -0.95
CA GLU A 55 -20.90 12.95 -2.20
C GLU A 55 -19.39 12.89 -2.53
N GLU A 56 -18.56 12.44 -1.57
CA GLU A 56 -17.12 12.33 -1.71
C GLU A 56 -16.67 10.85 -1.60
N PRO A 57 -17.09 9.98 -2.53
CA PRO A 57 -16.95 8.54 -2.39
C PRO A 57 -15.51 8.01 -2.51
N CYS A 58 -14.54 8.85 -2.90
CA CYS A 58 -13.12 8.50 -2.91
C CYS A 58 -12.45 8.59 -1.53
N LEU A 59 -13.01 9.34 -0.58
CA LEU A 59 -12.38 9.59 0.73
C LEU A 59 -12.08 8.32 1.54
N PRO A 60 -12.97 7.31 1.59
CA PRO A 60 -12.65 6.07 2.30
C PRO A 60 -11.39 5.37 1.77
N ASP A 61 -11.21 5.36 0.44
CA ASP A 61 -10.07 4.68 -0.18
C ASP A 61 -8.78 5.50 -0.02
N VAL A 62 -8.85 6.82 -0.11
CA VAL A 62 -7.75 7.72 0.25
C VAL A 62 -7.34 7.47 1.70
N ALA A 63 -8.29 7.38 2.63
CA ALA A 63 -8.01 7.09 4.03
C ALA A 63 -7.34 5.71 4.22
N ARG A 64 -7.74 4.67 3.47
CA ARG A 64 -7.08 3.36 3.52
C ARG A 64 -5.62 3.43 3.10
N VAL A 65 -5.32 4.15 2.03
CA VAL A 65 -3.93 4.33 1.57
C VAL A 65 -3.11 5.11 2.60
N GLU A 66 -3.64 6.22 3.13
CA GLU A 66 -2.93 7.01 4.14
C GLU A 66 -2.68 6.23 5.44
N TRP A 67 -3.65 5.40 5.86
CA TRP A 67 -3.45 4.54 7.03
C TRP A 67 -2.33 3.53 6.83
N LEU A 68 -2.23 2.92 5.65
CA LEU A 68 -1.11 2.02 5.35
C LEU A 68 0.23 2.78 5.34
N LEU A 69 0.29 3.95 4.72
CA LEU A 69 1.49 4.79 4.76
C LEU A 69 1.89 5.15 6.20
N HIS A 70 0.90 5.51 7.03
CA HIS A 70 1.13 5.80 8.44
C HIS A 70 1.67 4.57 9.19
N ARG A 71 1.07 3.40 9.01
CA ARG A 71 1.55 2.16 9.63
C ARG A 71 2.98 1.80 9.20
N LEU A 72 3.29 1.95 7.92
CA LEU A 72 4.62 1.67 7.37
C LEU A 72 5.70 2.58 7.99
N ALA A 73 5.36 3.78 8.41
CA ALA A 73 6.31 4.67 9.10
C ALA A 73 6.79 4.09 10.44
N PHE A 74 6.01 3.20 11.07
CA PHE A 74 6.32 2.54 12.34
C PHE A 74 6.61 1.04 12.19
N ALA A 75 6.60 0.51 10.96
CA ALA A 75 6.86 -0.90 10.70
C ALA A 75 8.31 -1.28 11.04
N ALA A 76 8.56 -2.58 11.23
CA ALA A 76 9.91 -3.09 11.40
C ALA A 76 10.79 -2.83 10.17
N ASP A 77 12.08 -2.63 10.40
CA ASP A 77 13.02 -2.43 9.30
C ASP A 77 13.22 -3.73 8.52
N GLY A 78 13.09 -3.62 7.19
CA GLY A 78 13.53 -4.65 6.29
C GLY A 78 15.00 -4.46 5.93
N VAL A 79 15.79 -5.53 5.99
CA VAL A 79 17.20 -5.50 5.62
C VAL A 79 17.38 -6.13 4.23
N GLN A 80 17.96 -5.38 3.30
CA GLN A 80 18.29 -5.92 1.98
C GLN A 80 19.46 -6.89 2.07
N ASP A 81 19.31 -8.05 1.41
CA ASP A 81 20.37 -9.05 1.23
C ASP A 81 20.68 -9.23 -0.26
N PRO A 82 21.59 -8.42 -0.82
CA PRO A 82 21.97 -8.53 -2.23
C PRO A 82 22.60 -9.89 -2.59
N ALA A 83 23.27 -10.53 -1.64
CA ALA A 83 23.91 -11.83 -1.88
C ALA A 83 22.88 -12.93 -2.12
N SER A 84 21.72 -12.84 -1.48
CA SER A 84 20.63 -13.82 -1.65
C SER A 84 20.04 -13.82 -3.07
N LEU A 85 20.15 -12.72 -3.82
CA LEU A 85 19.67 -12.66 -5.21
C LEU A 85 20.41 -13.62 -6.14
N ALA A 86 21.60 -14.11 -5.76
CA ALA A 86 22.30 -15.16 -6.49
C ALA A 86 21.47 -16.46 -6.59
N LEU A 87 20.52 -16.68 -5.67
CA LEU A 87 19.60 -17.82 -5.74
C LEU A 87 18.74 -17.80 -7.01
N LEU A 88 18.40 -16.62 -7.53
CA LEU A 88 17.59 -16.50 -8.77
C LEU A 88 18.30 -17.08 -10.00
N ALA A 89 19.63 -17.09 -10.00
CA ALA A 89 20.43 -17.68 -11.07
C ALA A 89 20.84 -19.14 -10.79
N ALA A 90 20.92 -19.53 -9.50
CA ALA A 90 21.44 -20.83 -9.09
C ALA A 90 20.36 -21.90 -8.89
N ALA A 91 19.10 -21.49 -8.65
CA ALA A 91 17.98 -22.40 -8.34
C ALA A 91 16.88 -22.27 -9.42
N GLY A 92 16.05 -23.31 -9.53
CA GLY A 92 14.83 -23.23 -10.36
C GLY A 92 13.81 -22.25 -9.76
N ALA A 93 12.96 -21.68 -10.61
CA ALA A 93 11.94 -20.72 -10.15
C ALA A 93 10.91 -21.35 -9.19
N ASP A 94 10.77 -22.66 -9.16
CA ASP A 94 9.93 -23.41 -8.21
C ASP A 94 10.59 -23.52 -6.81
N ASP A 95 11.92 -23.44 -6.75
CA ASP A 95 12.71 -23.64 -5.54
C ASP A 95 13.12 -22.33 -4.84
N VAL A 96 12.67 -21.19 -5.38
CA VAL A 96 13.01 -19.86 -4.87
C VAL A 96 11.75 -19.01 -4.71
N SER A 97 11.77 -18.11 -3.73
CA SER A 97 10.78 -17.04 -3.56
C SER A 97 11.49 -15.72 -3.29
N LEU A 98 10.81 -14.61 -3.52
CA LEU A 98 11.32 -13.28 -3.16
C LEU A 98 10.90 -12.90 -1.73
N VAL A 99 11.77 -12.17 -1.08
CA VAL A 99 11.50 -11.52 0.22
C VAL A 99 11.07 -10.09 -0.05
N LEU A 100 9.84 -9.76 0.29
CA LEU A 100 9.29 -8.42 0.12
C LEU A 100 9.49 -7.57 1.39
N SER A 101 9.41 -6.26 1.20
CA SER A 101 9.34 -5.30 2.31
C SER A 101 8.20 -5.70 3.27
N PRO A 102 8.43 -5.71 4.59
CA PRO A 102 7.37 -5.98 5.57
C PRO A 102 6.20 -5.04 5.38
N ASP A 103 4.99 -5.56 5.56
CA ASP A 103 3.73 -4.83 5.44
C ASP A 103 3.48 -4.13 4.08
N ALA A 104 4.26 -4.48 3.03
CA ALA A 104 3.91 -4.08 1.66
C ALA A 104 2.49 -4.55 1.33
N ALA A 105 1.69 -3.70 0.68
CA ALA A 105 0.30 -4.02 0.39
C ALA A 105 -0.19 -3.35 -0.90
N CYS A 106 -1.16 -4.00 -1.55
CA CYS A 106 -1.90 -3.42 -2.66
C CYS A 106 -3.34 -3.12 -2.25
N ILE A 107 -3.84 -1.93 -2.64
CA ILE A 107 -5.24 -1.53 -2.48
C ILE A 107 -5.80 -1.18 -3.85
N ALA A 108 -6.74 -1.96 -4.34
CA ALA A 108 -7.53 -1.61 -5.51
C ALA A 108 -8.61 -0.60 -5.13
N SER A 109 -8.79 0.43 -5.96
CA SER A 109 -9.83 1.44 -5.80
C SER A 109 -10.46 1.77 -7.16
N PRO A 110 -11.77 2.02 -7.22
CA PRO A 110 -12.41 2.57 -8.41
C PRO A 110 -12.08 4.07 -8.64
N TRP A 111 -11.26 4.66 -7.76
CA TRP A 111 -10.86 6.05 -7.76
C TRP A 111 -9.35 6.20 -7.96
N PRO A 112 -8.87 7.38 -8.43
CA PRO A 112 -7.44 7.64 -8.65
C PRO A 112 -6.70 7.94 -7.34
N VAL A 113 -6.75 7.00 -6.38
CA VAL A 113 -6.25 7.19 -5.00
C VAL A 113 -4.76 7.49 -4.93
N VAL A 114 -3.97 6.89 -5.83
CA VAL A 114 -2.53 7.15 -5.89
C VAL A 114 -2.27 8.57 -6.37
N SER A 115 -2.93 8.97 -7.47
CA SER A 115 -2.81 10.32 -8.01
C SER A 115 -3.26 11.38 -7.02
N LEU A 116 -4.37 11.14 -6.29
CA LEU A 116 -4.84 12.04 -5.23
C LEU A 116 -3.83 12.16 -4.10
N VAL A 117 -3.34 11.03 -3.58
CA VAL A 117 -2.39 11.03 -2.46
C VAL A 117 -1.07 11.68 -2.86
N GLN A 118 -0.52 11.35 -4.02
CA GLN A 118 0.75 11.91 -4.48
C GLN A 118 0.65 13.41 -4.82
N ALA A 119 -0.45 13.86 -5.42
CA ALA A 119 -0.68 15.29 -5.69
C ALA A 119 -0.62 16.12 -4.39
N HIS A 120 -1.21 15.62 -3.30
CA HIS A 120 -1.23 16.33 -2.02
C HIS A 120 0.10 16.21 -1.23
N LEU A 121 0.80 15.07 -1.32
CA LEU A 121 2.03 14.87 -0.56
C LEU A 121 3.28 15.36 -1.27
N ALA A 122 3.32 15.27 -2.60
CA ALA A 122 4.52 15.54 -3.41
C ALA A 122 4.30 16.59 -4.51
N GLY A 123 3.06 17.02 -4.76
CA GLY A 123 2.71 17.92 -5.85
C GLY A 123 2.79 17.29 -7.24
N GLU A 124 2.90 15.96 -7.32
CA GLU A 124 2.96 15.19 -8.57
C GLU A 124 2.04 13.95 -8.48
N PRO A 125 1.12 13.79 -9.45
CA PRO A 125 0.84 14.71 -10.56
C PRO A 125 0.32 16.07 -10.06
N ALA A 126 0.30 17.06 -10.95
CA ALA A 126 -0.33 18.34 -10.63
C ALA A 126 -1.81 18.14 -10.24
N PHE A 127 -2.33 19.00 -9.37
CA PHE A 127 -3.71 18.89 -8.86
C PHE A 127 -4.75 18.80 -9.97
N GLU A 128 -4.57 19.55 -11.06
CA GLU A 128 -5.47 19.55 -12.22
C GLU A 128 -5.52 18.18 -12.90
N ALA A 129 -4.39 17.49 -12.97
CA ALA A 129 -4.31 16.14 -13.54
C ALA A 129 -4.97 15.09 -12.63
N ALA A 130 -4.77 15.20 -11.31
CA ALA A 130 -5.45 14.34 -10.34
C ALA A 130 -6.96 14.58 -10.34
N ALA A 131 -7.41 15.84 -10.41
CA ALA A 131 -8.83 16.21 -10.52
C ALA A 131 -9.47 15.69 -11.82
N ALA A 132 -8.76 15.75 -12.94
CA ALA A 132 -9.24 15.20 -14.22
C ALA A 132 -9.44 13.68 -14.13
N LYS A 133 -8.50 12.95 -13.51
CA LYS A 133 -8.66 11.51 -13.26
C LYS A 133 -9.83 11.20 -12.32
N LEU A 134 -10.04 12.04 -11.29
CA LEU A 134 -11.17 11.90 -10.38
C LEU A 134 -12.50 12.07 -11.09
N ALA A 135 -12.62 13.12 -11.91
CA ALA A 135 -13.80 13.36 -12.73
C ALA A 135 -14.08 12.23 -13.73
N ALA A 136 -13.02 11.64 -14.29
CA ALA A 136 -13.10 10.49 -15.20
C ALA A 136 -13.34 9.17 -14.45
N ARG A 137 -13.34 9.15 -13.12
CA ARG A 137 -13.42 7.95 -12.28
C ARG A 137 -12.37 6.90 -12.69
N THR A 138 -11.13 7.34 -12.90
CA THR A 138 -10.04 6.45 -13.25
C THR A 138 -9.70 5.56 -12.06
N ALA A 139 -9.88 4.26 -12.21
CA ALA A 139 -9.51 3.29 -11.19
C ALA A 139 -7.99 3.17 -11.09
N GLU A 140 -7.46 3.15 -9.88
CA GLU A 140 -6.04 2.91 -9.61
C GLU A 140 -5.88 1.83 -8.53
N THR A 141 -4.78 1.06 -8.63
CA THR A 141 -4.35 0.17 -7.55
C THR A 141 -3.11 0.75 -6.90
N ALA A 142 -3.23 1.13 -5.64
CA ALA A 142 -2.09 1.60 -4.86
C ALA A 142 -1.24 0.41 -4.41
N LEU A 143 0.06 0.44 -4.72
CA LEU A 143 1.06 -0.38 -4.05
C LEU A 143 1.79 0.50 -3.05
N VAL A 144 1.77 0.10 -1.79
CA VAL A 144 2.45 0.78 -0.69
C VAL A 144 3.50 -0.14 -0.07
N TRP A 145 4.66 0.41 0.24
CA TRP A 145 5.76 -0.33 0.89
C TRP A 145 6.67 0.64 1.63
N ARG A 146 7.68 0.13 2.31
CA ARG A 146 8.69 0.93 3.00
C ARG A 146 10.04 0.80 2.29
N ASP A 147 10.64 1.94 1.95
CA ASP A 147 11.98 2.07 1.41
C ASP A 147 12.88 2.69 2.50
N GLY A 148 13.69 1.88 3.14
CA GLY A 148 14.40 2.27 4.36
C GLY A 148 13.43 2.72 5.45
N LEU A 149 13.50 4.00 5.85
CA LEU A 149 12.58 4.59 6.83
C LEU A 149 11.39 5.33 6.19
N ARG A 150 11.25 5.29 4.88
CA ARG A 150 10.27 6.11 4.16
C ARG A 150 9.14 5.27 3.59
N PRO A 151 7.89 5.48 4.00
CA PRO A 151 6.73 4.93 3.31
C PRO A 151 6.68 5.43 1.87
N ARG A 152 6.36 4.53 0.95
CA ARG A 152 6.23 4.80 -0.49
C ARG A 152 4.87 4.36 -0.97
N VAL A 153 4.36 5.06 -1.96
CA VAL A 153 3.16 4.70 -2.70
C VAL A 153 3.38 4.97 -4.18
N ARG A 154 2.93 4.06 -5.02
CA ARG A 154 2.78 4.26 -6.47
C ARG A 154 1.63 3.44 -7.01
N GLU A 155 1.24 3.72 -8.23
CA GLU A 155 0.33 2.86 -8.96
C GLU A 155 1.01 1.51 -9.24
N ALA A 156 0.29 0.42 -8.98
CA ALA A 156 0.77 -0.92 -9.26
C ALA A 156 0.79 -1.17 -10.78
N LEU A 157 1.79 -1.91 -11.23
CA LEU A 157 1.88 -2.35 -12.63
C LEU A 157 0.88 -3.48 -12.91
N PRO A 158 0.54 -3.70 -14.20
CA PRO A 158 -0.33 -4.82 -14.58
C PRO A 158 0.21 -6.16 -14.06
N GLY A 159 -0.64 -6.93 -13.36
CA GLY A 159 -0.29 -8.21 -12.75
C GLY A 159 0.49 -8.10 -11.44
N GLU A 160 1.05 -6.95 -11.10
CA GLU A 160 1.86 -6.78 -9.87
C GLU A 160 1.08 -7.07 -8.57
N PRO A 161 -0.20 -6.68 -8.42
CA PRO A 161 -0.97 -6.99 -7.21
C PRO A 161 -1.10 -8.50 -6.96
N ASP A 162 -1.37 -9.29 -8.02
CA ASP A 162 -1.50 -10.74 -7.91
C ASP A 162 -0.16 -11.39 -7.60
N PHE A 163 0.91 -10.90 -8.21
CA PHE A 163 2.28 -11.34 -7.97
C PHE A 163 2.70 -11.10 -6.51
N VAL A 164 2.53 -9.87 -6.02
CA VAL A 164 2.85 -9.50 -4.63
C VAL A 164 2.04 -10.33 -3.66
N ALA A 165 0.73 -10.45 -3.89
CA ALA A 165 -0.15 -11.25 -3.04
C ALA A 165 0.24 -12.74 -3.03
N ALA A 166 0.68 -13.30 -4.16
CA ALA A 166 1.14 -14.69 -4.22
C ALA A 166 2.41 -14.88 -3.38
N LEU A 167 3.41 -14.01 -3.54
CA LEU A 167 4.64 -14.06 -2.74
C LEU A 167 4.37 -13.93 -1.25
N GLN A 168 3.45 -13.04 -0.86
CA GLN A 168 3.06 -12.85 0.55
C GLN A 168 2.37 -14.09 1.15
N ARG A 169 1.68 -14.87 0.33
CA ARG A 169 1.13 -16.18 0.73
C ARG A 169 2.18 -17.30 0.75
N GLY A 170 3.45 -16.99 0.48
CA GLY A 170 4.53 -17.94 0.50
C GLY A 170 4.68 -18.74 -0.80
N ALA A 171 4.16 -18.26 -1.93
CA ALA A 171 4.34 -18.92 -3.21
C ALA A 171 5.81 -18.93 -3.66
N SER A 172 6.18 -19.94 -4.47
CA SER A 172 7.43 -19.91 -5.24
C SER A 172 7.38 -18.80 -6.29
N LEU A 173 8.54 -18.40 -6.79
CA LEU A 173 8.64 -17.42 -7.88
C LEU A 173 7.87 -17.89 -9.13
N ALA A 174 7.98 -19.18 -9.47
CA ALA A 174 7.24 -19.76 -10.60
C ALA A 174 5.72 -19.65 -10.40
N ALA A 175 5.22 -20.02 -9.24
CA ALA A 175 3.80 -19.93 -8.93
C ALA A 175 3.28 -18.49 -8.90
N ALA A 176 4.07 -17.55 -8.38
CA ALA A 176 3.72 -16.14 -8.38
C ALA A 176 3.68 -15.54 -9.80
N LEU A 177 4.63 -15.91 -10.66
CA LEU A 177 4.63 -15.49 -12.06
C LEU A 177 3.48 -16.11 -12.87
N ALA A 178 3.07 -17.34 -12.54
CA ALA A 178 1.95 -18.01 -13.22
C ALA A 178 0.62 -17.29 -13.02
N VAL A 179 0.41 -16.63 -11.87
CA VAL A 179 -0.81 -15.84 -11.60
C VAL A 179 -0.72 -14.39 -12.06
N ALA A 180 0.44 -13.96 -12.52
CA ALA A 180 0.72 -12.59 -12.98
C ALA A 180 1.34 -12.53 -14.39
N PRO A 181 0.71 -13.13 -15.41
CA PRO A 181 1.30 -13.26 -16.75
C PRO A 181 1.51 -11.90 -17.46
N GLN A 182 0.90 -10.83 -16.95
CA GLN A 182 1.05 -9.48 -17.48
C GLN A 182 2.28 -8.74 -16.94
N LEU A 183 2.90 -9.25 -15.86
CA LEU A 183 4.05 -8.62 -15.24
C LEU A 183 5.32 -8.94 -16.02
N ASP A 184 5.98 -7.90 -16.53
CA ASP A 184 7.34 -8.03 -17.01
C ASP A 184 8.31 -8.12 -15.83
N PHE A 185 8.56 -9.34 -15.39
CA PHE A 185 9.41 -9.60 -14.24
C PHE A 185 10.85 -9.09 -14.40
N GLN A 186 11.41 -9.18 -15.61
CA GLN A 186 12.78 -8.74 -15.85
C GLN A 186 12.91 -7.22 -15.72
N ALA A 187 11.96 -6.48 -16.27
CA ALA A 187 11.91 -5.03 -16.12
C ALA A 187 11.55 -4.61 -14.69
N TRP A 188 10.74 -5.42 -13.99
CA TRP A 188 10.24 -5.11 -12.63
C TRP A 188 11.27 -5.30 -11.52
N LEU A 189 12.07 -6.38 -11.56
CA LEU A 189 12.91 -6.81 -10.44
C LEU A 189 13.95 -5.76 -10.04
N GLY A 190 14.64 -5.15 -10.98
CA GLY A 190 15.66 -4.15 -10.71
C GLY A 190 15.11 -2.94 -9.96
N PRO A 191 14.11 -2.22 -10.50
CA PRO A 191 13.46 -1.11 -9.79
C PRO A 191 12.85 -1.51 -8.46
N ALA A 192 12.22 -2.68 -8.34
CA ALA A 192 11.63 -3.17 -7.09
C ALA A 192 12.69 -3.42 -6.00
N TYR A 193 13.85 -3.95 -6.39
CA TYR A 193 14.97 -4.13 -5.47
C TYR A 193 15.60 -2.78 -5.05
N HIS A 194 15.92 -1.91 -6.01
CA HIS A 194 16.53 -0.60 -5.70
C HIS A 194 15.59 0.30 -4.89
N GLY A 195 14.29 0.18 -5.10
CA GLY A 195 13.26 0.93 -4.35
C GLY A 195 12.87 0.29 -3.01
N GLY A 196 13.52 -0.80 -2.59
CA GLY A 196 13.27 -1.43 -1.29
C GLY A 196 11.98 -2.25 -1.20
N LEU A 197 11.25 -2.47 -2.30
CA LEU A 197 10.09 -3.37 -2.32
C LEU A 197 10.52 -4.83 -2.22
N VAL A 198 11.59 -5.21 -2.92
CA VAL A 198 12.25 -6.51 -2.80
C VAL A 198 13.48 -6.35 -1.92
N LEU A 199 13.62 -7.20 -0.92
CA LEU A 199 14.75 -7.20 0.00
C LEU A 199 15.79 -8.26 -0.36
N GLY A 200 15.40 -9.31 -1.07
CA GLY A 200 16.26 -10.41 -1.46
C GLY A 200 15.46 -11.61 -1.96
N ALA A 201 16.12 -12.76 -2.00
CA ALA A 201 15.52 -14.03 -2.35
C ALA A 201 15.78 -15.08 -1.26
N GLN A 202 14.93 -16.09 -1.18
CA GLN A 202 15.06 -17.20 -0.25
C GLN A 202 14.69 -18.51 -0.94
N LYS A 203 15.19 -19.62 -0.42
CA LYS A 203 14.74 -20.94 -0.87
C LYS A 203 13.26 -21.11 -0.55
N HIS A 204 12.50 -21.55 -1.54
CA HIS A 204 11.11 -21.90 -1.35
C HIS A 204 11.02 -23.29 -0.70
N THR A 205 10.48 -23.36 0.51
CA THR A 205 10.26 -24.61 1.21
C THR A 205 8.79 -24.99 1.08
N ILE A 206 8.50 -26.06 0.33
CA ILE A 206 7.15 -26.60 0.28
C ILE A 206 6.82 -27.14 1.66
N THR A 207 6.00 -26.41 2.43
CA THR A 207 5.40 -26.98 3.65
C THR A 207 4.41 -28.05 3.20
N ARG A 208 4.85 -29.32 3.08
CA ARG A 208 3.94 -30.44 2.92
C ARG A 208 3.10 -30.49 4.19
N SER A 209 1.85 -30.04 4.11
CA SER A 209 0.85 -30.43 5.09
C SER A 209 0.77 -31.95 5.01
N SER A 210 1.23 -32.62 6.06
CA SER A 210 1.00 -34.05 6.21
C SER A 210 -0.50 -34.32 6.30
N PRO A 211 -0.98 -35.41 5.69
CA PRO A 211 -2.39 -35.79 5.66
C PRO A 211 -2.96 -36.08 7.04
#